data_a45256ccdf45ac63b37b597b24a610c4
#
_entry.id   a45256ccdf45ac63b37b597b24a610c4
#
_cell.length_a   1.000
_cell.length_b   1.000
_cell.length_c   1.000
_cell.angle_alpha   90.00
_cell.angle_beta   90.00
_cell.angle_gamma   90.00
#
_symmetry.space_group_name_H-M   'P 1'
#
loop_
_entity.id
_entity.type
_entity.pdbx_description
1 polymer ?
#
loop_
_entity_poly.entity_id
_entity_poly.type
_entity_poly.pdbx_seq_one_letter_code
_entity_poly.pdbx_strand_id
1 'polypeptide(L)'
;MTEIETMKDLSTCKDDWLKDAAKSADFTDDDTLLITIHRGAKQIGGSITEISMGRTAVLVDCGSELPGSQGSVRDEDIIKKIFCNRRRYTDHHLSGVLFTHYHGDHVGLMDRIPTDIPIYMDSATLTILRTLHKHTGNIAMQEMLSSGNERIRTFTPGKLLTIGDMNIIPFFVDHSAYHANMFLFESRITNHTVLHSGDFRSTGYMAKSLDIIPRLIHENYGKQVDVLLTEGTMMTRSTDAEHLLTEWDVKKEATNFMRDHRQIFVICSSTNFDSLTSFCNAARANKIPVYGNSYIIEMLKVFSDMAGKYTGLYGLPPIKGIDELKQARPKEGIVLLGSLLNRKNEDAYSLYDRYSHYMRDYKPHLIYSMWQGYLSPEHPAYDEGLATFVKRFGSSVKYIHSAGHADKAALAKFIEDVAPRKYIVPLHTKNAAGFKALPIEDKYKEMVILPDDGDRIGFR
;
A
#
# COMPACT_ATOMS: atom_id res chain seq x y z
N MET A 1 27.39 13.71 8.09
CA MET A 1 26.78 13.41 9.42
C MET A 1 26.37 11.96 9.35
N THR A 2 26.93 11.14 10.23
CA THR A 2 26.69 9.69 10.24
C THR A 2 25.33 9.37 10.86
N GLU A 3 24.68 8.29 10.43
CA GLU A 3 23.34 7.84 10.93
C GLU A 3 23.26 7.71 12.46
N ILE A 4 24.38 7.51 13.12
CA ILE A 4 24.49 7.43 14.60
C ILE A 4 24.23 8.79 15.27
N GLU A 5 24.52 9.91 14.61
CA GLU A 5 24.23 11.26 15.14
C GLU A 5 22.74 11.58 15.10
N THR A 6 22.01 11.06 14.11
CA THR A 6 20.55 11.25 13.99
C THR A 6 19.77 10.53 15.11
N MET A 7 20.25 9.34 15.56
CA MET A 7 19.63 8.64 16.69
C MET A 7 19.91 9.31 18.06
N LYS A 8 21.05 10.01 18.20
CA LYS A 8 21.34 10.80 19.41
C LYS A 8 20.46 12.03 19.52
N ASP A 9 20.07 12.63 18.41
CA ASP A 9 19.22 13.83 18.37
C ASP A 9 17.79 13.56 18.85
N LEU A 10 17.29 12.33 18.70
CA LEU A 10 15.97 11.92 19.22
C LEU A 10 15.94 11.86 20.76
N SER A 11 17.11 11.69 21.41
CA SER A 11 17.23 11.66 22.88
C SER A 11 17.33 13.05 23.52
N THR A 12 17.56 14.10 22.72
CA THR A 12 17.81 15.48 23.17
C THR A 12 16.74 16.49 22.75
N CYS A 13 15.53 16.04 22.37
CA CYS A 13 14.40 16.94 22.07
C CYS A 13 14.11 17.86 23.27
N LYS A 14 14.61 19.08 23.23
CA LYS A 14 14.36 20.16 24.22
C LYS A 14 13.17 21.03 23.78
N ASP A 15 12.40 21.30 24.68
CA ASP A 15 11.27 22.14 25.11
C ASP A 15 10.72 23.32 24.23
N ASP A 16 11.17 23.61 23.05
CA ASP A 16 10.78 24.84 22.33
C ASP A 16 9.39 24.81 21.62
N TRP A 17 8.71 23.66 21.61
CA TRP A 17 7.40 23.48 20.94
C TRP A 17 6.18 23.72 21.85
N LEU A 18 6.41 24.18 23.08
CA LEU A 18 5.39 24.27 24.15
C LEU A 18 4.34 25.36 23.97
N LYS A 19 4.52 26.31 23.06
CA LYS A 19 3.66 27.51 23.00
C LYS A 19 2.40 27.34 22.17
N ASP A 20 2.34 26.37 21.24
CA ASP A 20 1.17 26.14 20.38
C ASP A 20 0.22 25.04 20.85
N ALA A 21 0.63 24.23 21.84
CA ALA A 21 -0.13 23.09 22.33
C ALA A 21 -1.29 23.44 23.31
N ALA A 22 -1.49 24.69 23.61
CA ALA A 22 -2.48 25.14 24.63
C ALA A 22 -3.95 25.15 24.15
N LYS A 23 -4.26 24.61 22.97
CA LYS A 23 -5.63 24.54 22.42
C LYS A 23 -6.23 23.15 22.33
N SER A 24 -5.54 22.09 22.79
CA SER A 24 -6.16 20.76 22.86
C SER A 24 -6.99 20.66 24.14
N ALA A 25 -8.29 20.44 24.00
CA ALA A 25 -9.17 20.14 25.12
C ALA A 25 -8.62 18.95 25.93
N ASP A 26 -8.54 19.10 27.24
CA ASP A 26 -8.25 18.00 28.19
C ASP A 26 -9.37 16.96 28.13
N PHE A 27 -9.18 15.91 27.35
CA PHE A 27 -10.03 14.71 27.39
C PHE A 27 -9.41 13.74 28.38
N THR A 28 -9.88 13.75 29.61
CA THR A 28 -9.44 12.85 30.69
C THR A 28 -10.42 11.71 30.97
N ASP A 29 -11.38 11.46 30.06
CA ASP A 29 -12.41 10.44 30.26
C ASP A 29 -11.94 9.12 29.66
N ASP A 30 -11.71 8.09 30.48
CA ASP A 30 -11.29 6.72 30.06
C ASP A 30 -12.26 6.09 29.03
N ASP A 31 -13.48 6.65 28.89
CA ASP A 31 -14.54 6.18 28.00
C ASP A 31 -14.49 6.79 26.58
N THR A 32 -13.49 7.59 26.27
CA THR A 32 -13.45 8.32 24.98
C THR A 32 -12.62 7.56 23.95
N LEU A 33 -13.20 7.39 22.76
CA LEU A 33 -12.45 7.03 21.55
C LEU A 33 -11.80 8.29 20.98
N LEU A 34 -10.48 8.28 20.80
CA LEU A 34 -9.74 9.35 20.15
C LEU A 34 -9.10 8.86 18.86
N ILE A 35 -9.21 9.65 17.81
CA ILE A 35 -8.54 9.39 16.54
C ILE A 35 -7.71 10.63 16.18
N THR A 36 -6.40 10.45 15.98
CA THR A 36 -5.51 11.51 15.50
C THR A 36 -5.00 11.14 14.12
N ILE A 37 -5.28 11.99 13.13
CA ILE A 37 -4.71 11.80 11.80
C ILE A 37 -3.44 12.62 11.73
N HIS A 38 -2.32 11.96 12.00
CA HIS A 38 -1.03 12.63 11.97
C HIS A 38 -0.69 13.10 10.55
N ARG A 39 -1.00 12.25 9.54
CA ARG A 39 -0.83 12.56 8.12
C ARG A 39 -1.71 11.66 7.26
N GLY A 40 -2.24 12.19 6.15
CA GLY A 40 -3.07 11.47 5.19
C GLY A 40 -4.52 11.97 5.07
N ALA A 41 -4.92 13.01 5.82
CA ALA A 41 -6.26 13.61 5.70
C ALA A 41 -6.44 14.39 4.39
N LYS A 42 -5.38 15.05 3.89
CA LYS A 42 -5.40 15.91 2.69
C LYS A 42 -4.34 15.55 1.65
N GLN A 43 -3.71 14.41 1.80
CA GLN A 43 -2.71 13.94 0.85
C GLN A 43 -2.85 12.44 0.60
N ILE A 44 -2.33 12.02 -0.55
CA ILE A 44 -2.14 10.60 -0.89
C ILE A 44 -0.73 10.23 -0.44
N GLY A 45 -0.61 9.10 0.26
CA GLY A 45 0.66 8.59 0.80
C GLY A 45 1.10 9.24 2.10
N GLY A 46 2.10 8.63 2.72
CA GLY A 46 2.62 9.01 4.02
C GLY A 46 1.63 8.78 5.17
N SER A 47 0.79 7.78 5.06
CA SER A 47 -0.32 7.52 6.00
C SER A 47 0.17 7.21 7.41
N ILE A 48 -0.37 7.95 8.39
CA ILE A 48 -0.12 7.74 9.82
C ILE A 48 -1.36 8.15 10.60
N THR A 49 -2.06 7.16 11.15
CA THR A 49 -3.27 7.38 11.95
C THR A 49 -3.09 6.77 13.34
N GLU A 50 -3.42 7.52 14.39
CA GLU A 50 -3.42 7.03 15.77
C GLU A 50 -4.86 6.78 16.22
N ILE A 51 -5.11 5.60 16.81
CA ILE A 51 -6.39 5.24 17.42
C ILE A 51 -6.11 4.97 18.89
N SER A 52 -6.84 5.67 19.77
CA SER A 52 -6.72 5.55 21.22
C SER A 52 -8.05 5.17 21.85
N MET A 53 -8.03 4.13 22.72
CA MET A 53 -9.17 3.62 23.47
C MET A 53 -8.72 3.22 24.87
N GLY A 54 -9.42 3.68 25.92
CA GLY A 54 -8.97 3.49 27.29
C GLY A 54 -7.59 4.10 27.50
N ARG A 55 -6.62 3.32 28.00
CA ARG A 55 -5.23 3.76 28.17
C ARG A 55 -4.29 3.31 27.05
N THR A 56 -4.82 2.74 26.00
CA THR A 56 -4.06 2.17 24.90
C THR A 56 -4.15 3.04 23.66
N ALA A 57 -3.02 3.38 23.06
CA ALA A 57 -2.93 3.98 21.72
C ALA A 57 -2.17 3.04 20.79
N VAL A 58 -2.58 2.99 19.53
CA VAL A 58 -1.85 2.30 18.45
C VAL A 58 -1.76 3.21 17.23
N LEU A 59 -0.66 3.13 16.52
CA LEU A 59 -0.57 3.72 15.18
C LEU A 59 -1.00 2.68 14.15
N VAL A 60 -1.73 3.12 13.15
CA VAL A 60 -1.96 2.41 11.89
C VAL A 60 -1.11 3.08 10.85
N ASP A 61 -0.18 2.32 10.32
CA ASP A 61 0.87 2.72 9.39
C ASP A 61 1.86 3.78 9.93
N CYS A 62 3.01 3.85 9.29
CA CYS A 62 4.05 4.84 9.48
C CYS A 62 4.75 5.03 8.14
N GLY A 63 4.05 5.67 7.22
CA GLY A 63 4.43 5.78 5.82
C GLY A 63 5.35 6.96 5.55
N SER A 64 6.23 6.84 4.54
CA SER A 64 6.98 7.96 3.99
C SER A 64 6.15 8.73 2.96
N GLU A 65 6.51 9.98 2.74
CA GLU A 65 5.93 10.76 1.65
C GLU A 65 6.20 10.10 0.29
N LEU A 66 5.22 10.20 -0.62
CA LEU A 66 5.44 9.78 -2.00
C LEU A 66 6.41 10.75 -2.71
N PRO A 67 7.24 10.26 -3.63
CA PRO A 67 8.11 11.10 -4.45
C PRO A 67 7.30 12.21 -5.16
N GLY A 68 7.74 13.47 -5.02
CA GLY A 68 7.06 14.62 -5.61
C GLY A 68 5.77 15.04 -4.88
N SER A 69 5.45 14.44 -3.73
CA SER A 69 4.37 14.96 -2.88
C SER A 69 4.79 16.32 -2.32
N GLN A 70 3.83 17.26 -2.29
CA GLN A 70 3.98 18.52 -1.55
C GLN A 70 3.20 18.40 -0.25
N GLY A 71 3.56 17.39 0.56
CA GLY A 71 2.93 17.13 1.84
C GLY A 71 3.06 18.32 2.80
N SER A 72 2.09 18.44 3.70
CA SER A 72 2.06 19.53 4.70
C SER A 72 3.16 19.39 5.75
N VAL A 73 3.64 18.17 6.02
CA VAL A 73 4.61 17.85 7.07
C VAL A 73 5.64 16.85 6.55
N ARG A 74 6.93 17.21 6.64
CA ARG A 74 8.03 16.34 6.21
C ARG A 74 8.20 15.11 7.10
N ASP A 75 8.81 14.05 6.56
CA ASP A 75 9.03 12.79 7.28
C ASP A 75 9.77 12.97 8.62
N GLU A 76 10.83 13.79 8.66
CA GLU A 76 11.55 14.05 9.91
C GLU A 76 10.70 14.78 10.95
N ASP A 77 9.90 15.74 10.52
CA ASP A 77 9.09 16.56 11.43
C ASP A 77 7.93 15.75 12.01
N ILE A 78 7.30 14.87 11.20
CA ILE A 78 6.21 14.01 11.68
C ILE A 78 6.71 12.98 12.70
N ILE A 79 7.87 12.36 12.46
CA ILE A 79 8.49 11.41 13.39
C ILE A 79 8.82 12.09 14.73
N LYS A 80 9.42 13.29 14.68
CA LYS A 80 9.66 14.08 15.89
C LYS A 80 8.37 14.40 16.63
N LYS A 81 7.34 14.86 15.92
CA LYS A 81 6.04 15.19 16.50
C LYS A 81 5.42 13.99 17.24
N ILE A 82 5.42 12.81 16.62
CA ILE A 82 4.78 11.62 17.18
C ILE A 82 5.61 11.05 18.35
N PHE A 83 6.90 10.80 18.16
CA PHE A 83 7.68 10.00 19.10
C PHE A 83 8.41 10.81 20.16
N CYS A 84 8.81 12.06 19.89
CA CYS A 84 9.42 12.91 20.93
C CYS A 84 8.39 13.48 21.91
N ASN A 85 7.16 13.72 21.46
CA ASN A 85 6.10 14.32 22.26
C ASN A 85 5.13 13.32 22.90
N ARG A 86 5.35 12.02 22.77
CA ARG A 86 4.43 10.96 23.18
C ARG A 86 3.99 10.98 24.64
N ARG A 87 4.74 11.64 25.55
CA ARG A 87 4.37 11.80 26.96
C ARG A 87 3.45 13.00 27.23
N ARG A 88 3.23 13.89 26.24
CA ARG A 88 2.55 15.15 26.45
C ARG A 88 1.13 15.20 25.92
N TYR A 89 0.80 14.31 24.97
CA TYR A 89 -0.49 14.41 24.26
C TYR A 89 -1.60 13.53 24.84
N THR A 90 -1.25 12.49 25.61
CA THR A 90 -2.26 11.59 26.18
C THR A 90 -1.68 10.90 27.41
N ASP A 91 -2.52 10.58 28.39
CA ASP A 91 -2.29 9.55 29.38
C ASP A 91 -2.28 8.13 28.72
N HIS A 92 -2.49 8.07 27.39
CA HIS A 92 -2.47 6.84 26.61
C HIS A 92 -1.03 6.41 26.31
N HIS A 93 -0.77 5.14 26.52
CA HIS A 93 0.51 4.53 26.18
C HIS A 93 0.49 4.04 24.74
N LEU A 94 1.43 4.51 23.90
CA LEU A 94 1.60 3.96 22.55
C LEU A 94 2.10 2.52 22.64
N SER A 95 1.18 1.60 22.40
CA SER A 95 1.35 0.16 22.65
C SER A 95 1.80 -0.62 21.41
N GLY A 96 1.80 0.01 20.25
CA GLY A 96 2.29 -0.63 19.02
C GLY A 96 1.98 0.15 17.75
N VAL A 97 2.59 -0.30 16.66
CA VAL A 97 2.32 0.15 15.30
C VAL A 97 1.85 -1.05 14.49
N LEU A 98 0.68 -0.91 13.84
CA LEU A 98 0.12 -1.93 12.95
C LEU A 98 0.30 -1.47 11.50
N PHE A 99 0.82 -2.33 10.65
CA PHE A 99 0.96 -2.06 9.23
C PHE A 99 -0.13 -2.76 8.43
N THR A 100 -0.83 -1.96 7.60
CA THR A 100 -1.88 -2.46 6.69
C THR A 100 -1.29 -3.29 5.57
N HIS A 101 -0.19 -2.82 4.97
CA HIS A 101 0.50 -3.50 3.86
C HIS A 101 1.93 -2.93 3.67
N TYR A 102 2.68 -3.44 2.67
CA TYR A 102 4.11 -3.19 2.50
C TYR A 102 4.48 -2.02 1.56
N HIS A 103 3.56 -1.20 1.07
CA HIS A 103 3.94 -0.03 0.25
C HIS A 103 4.68 1.01 1.06
N GLY A 104 5.62 1.72 0.44
CA GLY A 104 6.52 2.66 1.12
C GLY A 104 5.79 3.82 1.80
N ASP A 105 4.68 4.25 1.26
CA ASP A 105 3.83 5.29 1.85
C ASP A 105 2.96 4.81 3.03
N HIS A 106 3.13 3.54 3.43
CA HIS A 106 2.56 2.93 4.65
C HIS A 106 3.64 2.43 5.61
N VAL A 107 4.77 1.89 5.11
CA VAL A 107 5.83 1.31 5.96
C VAL A 107 7.15 2.08 5.90
N GLY A 108 7.27 3.11 5.07
CA GLY A 108 8.56 3.71 4.70
C GLY A 108 9.34 4.37 5.84
N LEU A 109 8.68 4.69 6.96
CA LEU A 109 9.32 5.24 8.15
C LEU A 109 9.43 4.20 9.30
N MET A 110 9.26 2.92 9.01
CA MET A 110 9.27 1.86 10.01
C MET A 110 10.59 1.80 10.78
N ASP A 111 11.72 2.07 10.15
CA ASP A 111 13.05 2.13 10.76
C ASP A 111 13.23 3.31 11.73
N ARG A 112 12.34 4.29 11.68
CA ARG A 112 12.34 5.48 12.57
C ARG A 112 11.51 5.28 13.83
N ILE A 113 10.75 4.20 13.94
CA ILE A 113 9.95 3.91 15.12
C ILE A 113 10.87 3.53 16.29
N PRO A 114 10.74 4.13 17.50
CA PRO A 114 11.55 3.80 18.68
C PRO A 114 11.55 2.30 19.00
N THR A 115 12.69 1.79 19.46
CA THR A 115 12.94 0.35 19.62
C THR A 115 12.09 -0.33 20.70
N ASP A 116 11.55 0.43 21.63
CA ASP A 116 10.66 -0.04 22.70
C ASP A 116 9.20 -0.23 22.27
N ILE A 117 8.83 0.18 21.03
CA ILE A 117 7.47 0.05 20.51
C ILE A 117 7.36 -1.21 19.65
N PRO A 118 6.45 -2.14 19.97
CA PRO A 118 6.19 -3.33 19.15
C PRO A 118 5.62 -2.96 17.77
N ILE A 119 5.95 -3.78 16.78
CA ILE A 119 5.47 -3.64 15.41
C ILE A 119 4.68 -4.89 15.03
N TYR A 120 3.49 -4.67 14.47
CA TYR A 120 2.58 -5.73 14.05
C TYR A 120 2.33 -5.65 12.55
N MET A 121 2.50 -6.76 11.86
CA MET A 121 2.20 -6.87 10.41
C MET A 121 1.78 -8.28 10.04
N ASP A 122 1.17 -8.42 8.88
CA ASP A 122 0.89 -9.75 8.32
C ASP A 122 2.20 -10.49 8.00
N SER A 123 2.20 -11.81 8.16
CA SER A 123 3.38 -12.64 7.88
C SER A 123 3.81 -12.57 6.40
N ALA A 124 2.87 -12.37 5.47
CA ALA A 124 3.18 -12.16 4.06
C ALA A 124 3.88 -10.82 3.86
N THR A 125 3.38 -9.73 4.47
CA THR A 125 4.03 -8.40 4.47
C THR A 125 5.47 -8.50 4.96
N LEU A 126 5.72 -9.19 6.09
CA LEU A 126 7.06 -9.37 6.63
C LEU A 126 7.98 -10.09 5.63
N THR A 127 7.50 -11.16 5.00
CA THR A 127 8.29 -11.96 4.05
C THR A 127 8.61 -11.15 2.78
N ILE A 128 7.65 -10.39 2.27
CA ILE A 128 7.83 -9.52 1.10
C ILE A 128 8.85 -8.40 1.41
N LEU A 129 8.73 -7.74 2.56
CA LEU A 129 9.68 -6.69 2.97
C LEU A 129 11.11 -7.24 3.14
N ARG A 130 11.28 -8.42 3.72
CA ARG A 130 12.59 -9.10 3.81
C ARG A 130 13.20 -9.33 2.43
N THR A 131 12.41 -9.84 1.49
CA THR A 131 12.86 -10.08 0.12
C THR A 131 13.21 -8.78 -0.59
N LEU A 132 12.35 -7.77 -0.46
CA LEU A 132 12.56 -6.44 -1.05
C LEU A 132 13.87 -5.81 -0.54
N HIS A 133 14.06 -5.75 0.78
CA HIS A 133 15.22 -5.08 1.37
C HIS A 133 16.53 -5.86 1.17
N LYS A 134 16.48 -7.18 1.06
CA LYS A 134 17.60 -8.01 0.63
C LYS A 134 18.12 -7.56 -0.75
N HIS A 135 17.22 -7.32 -1.71
CA HIS A 135 17.59 -6.94 -3.08
C HIS A 135 17.88 -5.44 -3.25
N THR A 136 17.30 -4.58 -2.42
CA THR A 136 17.62 -3.14 -2.43
C THR A 136 18.90 -2.81 -1.67
N GLY A 137 19.46 -3.75 -0.92
CA GLY A 137 20.67 -3.53 -0.12
C GLY A 137 20.48 -2.60 1.07
N ASN A 138 19.25 -2.42 1.55
CA ASN A 138 18.96 -1.63 2.75
C ASN A 138 19.28 -2.45 4.00
N ILE A 139 20.51 -2.31 4.51
CA ILE A 139 21.04 -3.09 5.64
C ILE A 139 20.24 -2.80 6.93
N ALA A 140 19.93 -1.55 7.22
CA ALA A 140 19.18 -1.19 8.43
C ALA A 140 17.82 -1.90 8.48
N MET A 141 17.10 -1.92 7.35
CA MET A 141 15.84 -2.65 7.26
C MET A 141 16.02 -4.18 7.32
N GLN A 142 17.10 -4.72 6.75
CA GLN A 142 17.39 -6.17 6.86
C GLN A 142 17.64 -6.58 8.32
N GLU A 143 18.41 -5.81 9.07
CA GLU A 143 18.66 -6.03 10.50
C GLU A 143 17.36 -5.93 11.30
N MET A 144 16.59 -4.87 11.08
CA MET A 144 15.30 -4.66 11.75
C MET A 144 14.31 -5.81 11.49
N LEU A 145 14.23 -6.29 10.26
CA LEU A 145 13.32 -7.36 9.84
C LEU A 145 13.89 -8.77 10.09
N SER A 146 15.04 -8.90 10.76
CA SER A 146 15.65 -10.20 11.03
C SER A 146 14.76 -11.11 11.88
N SER A 147 14.97 -12.42 11.78
CA SER A 147 14.16 -13.43 12.49
C SER A 147 14.34 -13.41 14.01
N GLY A 148 15.40 -12.78 14.53
CA GLY A 148 15.66 -12.65 15.95
C GLY A 148 15.10 -11.38 16.58
N ASN A 149 14.44 -10.53 15.82
CA ASN A 149 13.89 -9.29 16.38
C ASN A 149 12.48 -9.52 16.95
N GLU A 150 12.40 -9.74 18.27
CA GLU A 150 11.15 -9.99 19.02
C GLU A 150 10.16 -8.81 18.99
N ARG A 151 10.62 -7.64 18.57
CA ARG A 151 9.78 -6.45 18.37
C ARG A 151 8.78 -6.64 17.22
N ILE A 152 9.15 -7.42 16.19
CA ILE A 152 8.29 -7.71 15.05
C ILE A 152 7.36 -8.87 15.42
N ARG A 153 6.07 -8.57 15.46
CA ARG A 153 5.01 -9.54 15.79
C ARG A 153 4.11 -9.71 14.56
N THR A 154 3.85 -10.96 14.19
CA THR A 154 2.95 -11.23 13.07
C THR A 154 1.54 -11.53 13.55
N PHE A 155 0.56 -11.03 12.82
CA PHE A 155 -0.83 -11.42 12.97
C PHE A 155 -1.31 -12.27 11.78
N THR A 156 -2.48 -12.87 11.92
CA THR A 156 -3.15 -13.64 10.86
C THR A 156 -4.52 -13.00 10.60
N PRO A 157 -4.85 -12.65 9.35
CA PRO A 157 -6.18 -12.14 9.01
C PRO A 157 -7.30 -13.06 9.52
N GLY A 158 -8.37 -12.47 10.03
CA GLY A 158 -9.50 -13.18 10.63
C GLY A 158 -9.30 -13.69 12.06
N LYS A 159 -8.08 -13.52 12.64
CA LYS A 159 -7.81 -13.90 14.04
C LYS A 159 -7.72 -12.66 14.92
N LEU A 160 -8.36 -12.77 16.10
CA LEU A 160 -8.33 -11.72 17.11
C LEU A 160 -6.89 -11.46 17.59
N LEU A 161 -6.49 -10.19 17.57
CA LEU A 161 -5.30 -9.65 18.17
C LEU A 161 -5.72 -8.73 19.31
N THR A 162 -5.13 -8.88 20.50
CA THR A 162 -5.39 -7.99 21.64
C THR A 162 -4.14 -7.17 21.95
N ILE A 163 -4.30 -5.85 21.98
CA ILE A 163 -3.24 -4.91 22.38
C ILE A 163 -3.84 -3.99 23.46
N GLY A 164 -3.41 -4.15 24.70
CA GLY A 164 -3.93 -3.38 25.83
C GLY A 164 -5.46 -3.45 25.93
N ASP A 165 -6.10 -2.30 25.85
CA ASP A 165 -7.56 -2.14 25.96
C ASP A 165 -8.30 -2.32 24.62
N MET A 166 -7.61 -2.78 23.58
CA MET A 166 -8.18 -2.96 22.24
C MET A 166 -8.19 -4.43 21.80
N ASN A 167 -9.32 -4.86 21.26
CA ASN A 167 -9.44 -6.03 20.42
C ASN A 167 -9.36 -5.57 18.95
N ILE A 168 -8.54 -6.24 18.16
CA ILE A 168 -8.28 -5.87 16.76
C ILE A 168 -8.48 -7.11 15.89
N ILE A 169 -9.31 -6.99 14.87
CA ILE A 169 -9.54 -8.08 13.91
C ILE A 169 -9.03 -7.60 12.54
N PRO A 170 -7.90 -8.14 12.05
CA PRO A 170 -7.43 -7.87 10.70
C PRO A 170 -8.29 -8.62 9.68
N PHE A 171 -8.64 -7.97 8.57
CA PHE A 171 -9.30 -8.59 7.42
C PHE A 171 -8.44 -8.43 6.19
N PHE A 172 -8.16 -9.54 5.53
CA PHE A 172 -7.51 -9.52 4.23
C PHE A 172 -8.39 -8.83 3.18
N VAL A 173 -7.85 -7.85 2.45
CA VAL A 173 -8.57 -7.07 1.45
C VAL A 173 -7.80 -7.03 0.12
N ASP A 174 -8.53 -6.87 -0.98
CA ASP A 174 -7.95 -6.69 -2.30
C ASP A 174 -7.25 -5.34 -2.43
N HIS A 175 -5.99 -5.38 -2.80
CA HIS A 175 -5.16 -4.21 -3.12
C HIS A 175 -4.03 -4.62 -4.08
N SER A 176 -3.32 -3.65 -4.68
CA SER A 176 -2.11 -3.94 -5.46
C SER A 176 -0.98 -4.55 -4.62
N ALA A 177 -0.97 -4.30 -3.31
CA ALA A 177 -0.17 -5.03 -2.34
C ALA A 177 -0.87 -6.33 -1.93
N TYR A 178 -0.22 -7.48 -2.17
CA TYR A 178 -0.74 -8.78 -1.76
C TYR A 178 -0.82 -8.88 -0.23
N HIS A 179 -1.93 -9.41 0.30
CA HIS A 179 -2.23 -9.46 1.73
C HIS A 179 -2.32 -8.09 2.42
N ALA A 180 -2.88 -7.07 1.73
CA ALA A 180 -3.30 -5.86 2.41
C ALA A 180 -4.42 -6.15 3.42
N ASN A 181 -4.47 -5.36 4.49
CA ASN A 181 -5.38 -5.60 5.60
C ASN A 181 -6.18 -4.35 5.96
N MET A 182 -7.47 -4.55 6.25
CA MET A 182 -8.30 -3.65 7.03
C MET A 182 -8.26 -4.06 8.49
N PHE A 183 -8.46 -3.13 9.42
CA PHE A 183 -8.49 -3.42 10.85
C PHE A 183 -9.82 -2.97 11.47
N LEU A 184 -10.56 -3.91 12.08
CA LEU A 184 -11.66 -3.59 12.97
C LEU A 184 -11.13 -3.50 14.39
N PHE A 185 -11.18 -2.31 14.98
CA PHE A 185 -10.86 -2.05 16.37
C PHE A 185 -12.13 -2.07 17.21
N GLU A 186 -12.05 -2.67 18.36
CA GLU A 186 -13.11 -2.70 19.37
C GLU A 186 -12.51 -2.36 20.72
N SER A 187 -13.10 -1.40 21.42
CA SER A 187 -12.72 -1.12 22.80
C SER A 187 -13.17 -2.26 23.73
N ARG A 188 -12.28 -2.69 24.61
CA ARG A 188 -12.58 -3.66 25.67
C ARG A 188 -13.23 -3.02 26.90
N ILE A 189 -13.25 -1.69 26.96
CA ILE A 189 -13.79 -0.89 28.08
C ILE A 189 -15.15 -0.32 27.68
N THR A 190 -15.24 0.18 26.47
CA THR A 190 -16.46 0.77 25.90
C THR A 190 -16.98 -0.09 24.75
N ASN A 191 -18.10 0.29 24.15
CA ASN A 191 -18.65 -0.40 22.98
C ASN A 191 -18.25 0.28 21.66
N HIS A 192 -17.22 1.15 21.65
CA HIS A 192 -16.80 1.83 20.45
C HIS A 192 -16.09 0.87 19.49
N THR A 193 -16.42 1.02 18.20
CA THR A 193 -15.81 0.26 17.11
C THR A 193 -15.34 1.19 15.99
N VAL A 194 -14.15 0.92 15.49
CA VAL A 194 -13.55 1.67 14.37
C VAL A 194 -13.12 0.68 13.30
N LEU A 195 -13.54 0.90 12.06
CA LEU A 195 -13.00 0.20 10.91
C LEU A 195 -12.01 1.12 10.18
N HIS A 196 -10.73 0.74 10.15
CA HIS A 196 -9.71 1.38 9.31
C HIS A 196 -9.53 0.55 8.05
N SER A 197 -9.85 1.11 6.89
CA SER A 197 -9.84 0.36 5.64
C SER A 197 -8.45 -0.02 5.15
N GLY A 198 -7.39 0.71 5.58
CA GLY A 198 -6.17 0.72 4.79
C GLY A 198 -6.47 1.12 3.34
N ASP A 199 -5.61 0.73 2.42
CA ASP A 199 -5.84 0.88 1.00
C ASP A 199 -6.49 -0.38 0.41
N PHE A 200 -7.44 -0.19 -0.51
CA PHE A 200 -8.15 -1.29 -1.15
C PHE A 200 -8.57 -0.98 -2.57
N ARG A 201 -8.91 -2.02 -3.34
CA ARG A 201 -9.46 -1.92 -4.70
C ARG A 201 -10.54 -2.96 -4.92
N SER A 202 -11.29 -2.79 -6.02
CA SER A 202 -12.32 -3.74 -6.48
C SER A 202 -11.98 -4.41 -7.81
N THR A 203 -10.74 -4.29 -8.26
CA THR A 203 -10.31 -4.70 -9.62
C THR A 203 -9.36 -5.89 -9.64
N GLY A 204 -8.83 -6.31 -8.48
CA GLY A 204 -7.93 -7.45 -8.36
C GLY A 204 -8.63 -8.79 -8.35
N TYR A 205 -7.85 -9.85 -8.21
CA TYR A 205 -8.39 -11.21 -8.13
C TYR A 205 -9.18 -11.48 -6.85
N MET A 206 -8.92 -10.70 -5.80
CA MET A 206 -9.57 -10.82 -4.49
C MET A 206 -10.66 -9.76 -4.24
N ALA A 207 -11.15 -9.11 -5.29
CA ALA A 207 -12.17 -8.04 -5.23
C ALA A 207 -13.41 -8.41 -4.41
N LYS A 208 -13.80 -9.69 -4.39
CA LYS A 208 -14.91 -10.20 -3.58
C LYS A 208 -14.72 -10.02 -2.06
N SER A 209 -13.51 -9.74 -1.59
CA SER A 209 -13.25 -9.43 -0.19
C SER A 209 -14.09 -8.23 0.30
N LEU A 210 -14.32 -7.24 -0.57
CA LEU A 210 -15.11 -6.06 -0.25
C LEU A 210 -16.60 -6.39 0.06
N ASP A 211 -17.16 -7.42 -0.58
CA ASP A 211 -18.51 -7.89 -0.28
C ASP A 211 -18.56 -8.79 0.98
N ILE A 212 -17.44 -9.46 1.26
CA ILE A 212 -17.36 -10.44 2.35
C ILE A 212 -17.08 -9.76 3.69
N ILE A 213 -16.17 -8.77 3.74
CA ILE A 213 -15.74 -8.13 4.99
C ILE A 213 -16.91 -7.51 5.77
N PRO A 214 -17.80 -6.67 5.17
CA PRO A 214 -18.93 -6.12 5.89
C PRO A 214 -19.84 -7.21 6.47
N ARG A 215 -20.12 -8.28 5.72
CA ARG A 215 -20.89 -9.42 6.21
C ARG A 215 -20.23 -10.14 7.38
N LEU A 216 -18.90 -10.36 7.30
CA LEU A 216 -18.16 -10.95 8.42
C LEU A 216 -18.27 -10.08 9.67
N ILE A 217 -18.14 -8.76 9.54
CA ILE A 217 -18.26 -7.83 10.66
C ILE A 217 -19.66 -7.94 11.30
N HIS A 218 -20.72 -7.88 10.50
CA HIS A 218 -22.08 -7.84 11.00
C HIS A 218 -22.59 -9.21 11.46
N GLU A 219 -22.41 -10.25 10.66
CA GLU A 219 -23.02 -11.57 10.87
C GLU A 219 -22.16 -12.49 11.73
N ASN A 220 -20.85 -12.59 11.44
CA ASN A 220 -19.98 -13.53 12.14
C ASN A 220 -19.43 -12.97 13.46
N TYR A 221 -19.05 -11.69 13.49
CA TYR A 221 -18.58 -11.05 14.71
C TYR A 221 -19.68 -10.32 15.47
N GLY A 222 -20.87 -10.14 14.88
CA GLY A 222 -22.00 -9.46 15.51
C GLY A 222 -21.71 -8.01 15.86
N LYS A 223 -20.82 -7.34 15.08
CA LYS A 223 -20.37 -5.99 15.35
C LYS A 223 -21.04 -4.97 14.43
N GLN A 224 -21.14 -3.74 14.93
CA GLN A 224 -21.54 -2.56 14.18
C GLN A 224 -20.35 -1.61 14.14
N VAL A 225 -20.14 -0.92 13.04
CA VAL A 225 -19.05 0.06 12.91
C VAL A 225 -19.53 1.44 13.32
N ASP A 226 -18.91 2.04 14.34
CA ASP A 226 -19.23 3.43 14.72
C ASP A 226 -18.55 4.43 13.80
N VAL A 227 -17.25 4.24 13.58
CA VAL A 227 -16.43 5.15 12.78
C VAL A 227 -15.75 4.37 11.66
N LEU A 228 -15.95 4.80 10.43
CA LEU A 228 -15.26 4.29 9.25
C LEU A 228 -14.15 5.27 8.83
N LEU A 229 -12.91 4.85 8.95
CA LEU A 229 -11.74 5.53 8.37
C LEU A 229 -11.46 4.86 7.02
N THR A 230 -11.59 5.59 5.91
CA THR A 230 -11.50 4.96 4.59
C THR A 230 -10.69 5.78 3.58
N GLU A 231 -9.93 5.07 2.76
CA GLU A 231 -9.16 5.66 1.68
C GLU A 231 -10.05 6.38 0.66
N GLY A 232 -9.48 7.35 -0.05
CA GLY A 232 -10.13 8.08 -1.13
C GLY A 232 -9.15 8.50 -2.23
N THR A 233 -8.18 7.65 -2.54
CA THR A 233 -7.10 7.94 -3.50
C THR A 233 -7.63 8.35 -4.87
N MET A 234 -8.70 7.69 -5.35
CA MET A 234 -9.28 7.93 -6.66
C MET A 234 -10.29 9.10 -6.70
N MET A 235 -10.53 9.78 -5.58
CA MET A 235 -11.55 10.85 -5.50
C MET A 235 -11.25 12.07 -6.37
N THR A 236 -9.99 12.30 -6.74
CA THR A 236 -9.57 13.38 -7.65
C THR A 236 -9.68 13.02 -9.12
N ARG A 237 -9.90 11.74 -9.46
CA ARG A 237 -9.98 11.30 -10.86
C ARG A 237 -11.37 11.54 -11.42
N SER A 238 -11.43 11.91 -12.73
CA SER A 238 -12.69 12.04 -13.44
C SER A 238 -13.44 10.72 -13.46
N THR A 239 -14.76 10.76 -13.24
CA THR A 239 -15.65 9.60 -13.34
C THR A 239 -15.89 9.17 -14.78
N ASP A 240 -15.61 10.05 -15.76
CA ASP A 240 -15.74 9.76 -17.19
C ASP A 240 -14.53 8.99 -17.75
N ALA A 241 -13.55 8.74 -16.90
CA ALA A 241 -12.39 7.96 -17.25
C ALA A 241 -12.76 6.48 -17.31
N GLU A 242 -12.76 5.98 -18.54
CA GLU A 242 -12.45 4.61 -18.94
C GLU A 242 -12.82 3.51 -17.93
N HIS A 243 -13.58 2.56 -18.39
CA HIS A 243 -13.81 1.30 -17.71
C HIS A 243 -12.49 0.80 -17.08
N LEU A 244 -12.41 0.81 -15.76
CA LEU A 244 -11.22 0.34 -15.06
C LEU A 244 -11.04 -1.15 -15.34
N LEU A 245 -9.90 -1.50 -15.90
CA LEU A 245 -9.58 -2.89 -16.16
C LEU A 245 -9.47 -3.66 -14.83
N THR A 246 -10.16 -4.79 -14.77
CA THR A 246 -9.90 -5.78 -13.74
C THR A 246 -8.62 -6.57 -14.08
N GLU A 247 -8.07 -7.29 -13.11
CA GLU A 247 -6.93 -8.19 -13.39
C GLU A 247 -7.30 -9.33 -14.36
N TRP A 248 -8.58 -9.68 -14.45
CA TRP A 248 -9.08 -10.59 -15.48
C TRP A 248 -9.03 -9.96 -16.88
N ASP A 249 -9.36 -8.67 -16.99
CA ASP A 249 -9.24 -7.92 -18.25
C ASP A 249 -7.78 -7.73 -18.64
N VAL A 250 -6.91 -7.38 -17.67
CA VAL A 250 -5.45 -7.31 -17.87
C VAL A 250 -4.93 -8.62 -18.45
N LYS A 251 -5.26 -9.76 -17.84
CA LYS A 251 -4.89 -11.08 -18.34
C LYS A 251 -5.42 -11.32 -19.76
N LYS A 252 -6.70 -10.98 -20.02
CA LYS A 252 -7.36 -11.17 -21.33
C LYS A 252 -6.70 -10.31 -22.40
N GLU A 253 -6.50 -9.03 -22.14
CA GLU A 253 -5.87 -8.11 -23.08
C GLU A 253 -4.42 -8.49 -23.36
N ALA A 254 -3.65 -8.83 -22.32
CA ALA A 254 -2.29 -9.32 -22.47
C ALA A 254 -2.23 -10.62 -23.27
N THR A 255 -3.16 -11.55 -23.05
CA THR A 255 -3.24 -12.80 -23.83
C THR A 255 -3.47 -12.53 -25.30
N ASN A 256 -4.39 -11.61 -25.64
CA ASN A 256 -4.66 -11.24 -27.02
C ASN A 256 -3.44 -10.53 -27.67
N PHE A 257 -2.83 -9.59 -26.96
CA PHE A 257 -1.65 -8.88 -27.44
C PHE A 257 -0.46 -9.83 -27.68
N MET A 258 -0.21 -10.78 -26.79
CA MET A 258 0.85 -11.78 -26.90
C MET A 258 0.62 -12.81 -28.00
N ARG A 259 -0.59 -12.94 -28.53
CA ARG A 259 -0.87 -13.79 -29.71
C ARG A 259 -0.18 -13.28 -30.95
N ASP A 260 -0.22 -11.95 -31.14
CA ASP A 260 0.27 -11.28 -32.33
C ASP A 260 1.71 -10.78 -32.17
N HIS A 261 2.16 -10.64 -30.93
CA HIS A 261 3.48 -10.12 -30.56
C HIS A 261 4.21 -11.10 -29.66
N ARG A 262 5.37 -11.58 -30.09
CA ARG A 262 6.05 -12.71 -29.43
C ARG A 262 7.29 -12.30 -28.63
N GLN A 263 7.75 -11.05 -28.76
CA GLN A 263 8.85 -10.47 -27.98
C GLN A 263 8.37 -9.22 -27.28
N ILE A 264 8.31 -9.27 -25.96
CA ILE A 264 7.64 -8.22 -25.17
C ILE A 264 8.43 -7.94 -23.91
N PHE A 265 8.67 -6.67 -23.64
CA PHE A 265 9.01 -6.20 -22.31
C PHE A 265 7.72 -5.84 -21.56
N VAL A 266 7.68 -6.18 -20.28
CA VAL A 266 6.56 -5.84 -19.39
C VAL A 266 7.08 -4.99 -18.24
N ILE A 267 6.62 -3.75 -18.15
CA ILE A 267 6.86 -2.88 -17.01
C ILE A 267 5.64 -2.93 -16.10
N CYS A 268 5.80 -3.49 -14.91
CA CYS A 268 4.80 -3.44 -13.84
C CYS A 268 5.50 -3.41 -12.48
N SER A 269 4.80 -3.05 -11.42
CA SER A 269 5.37 -3.14 -10.07
C SER A 269 5.78 -4.56 -9.75
N SER A 270 7.02 -4.74 -9.27
CA SER A 270 7.55 -6.05 -8.86
C SER A 270 6.87 -6.62 -7.62
N THR A 271 6.09 -5.80 -6.93
CA THR A 271 5.33 -6.17 -5.74
C THR A 271 3.82 -6.25 -5.99
N ASN A 272 3.34 -5.96 -7.22
CA ASN A 272 1.95 -6.20 -7.61
C ASN A 272 1.79 -7.63 -8.13
N PHE A 273 1.47 -8.55 -7.21
CA PHE A 273 1.40 -9.98 -7.52
C PHE A 273 0.29 -10.32 -8.52
N ASP A 274 -0.85 -9.67 -8.44
CA ASP A 274 -1.97 -9.92 -9.35
C ASP A 274 -1.59 -9.60 -10.80
N SER A 275 -1.01 -8.42 -11.06
CA SER A 275 -0.58 -8.05 -12.41
C SER A 275 0.55 -8.94 -12.92
N LEU A 276 1.55 -9.27 -12.08
CA LEU A 276 2.60 -10.22 -12.45
C LEU A 276 2.01 -11.58 -12.83
N THR A 277 1.03 -12.06 -12.05
CA THR A 277 0.31 -13.32 -12.32
C THR A 277 -0.47 -13.23 -13.64
N SER A 278 -1.13 -12.10 -13.90
CA SER A 278 -1.87 -11.85 -15.13
C SER A 278 -0.98 -11.98 -16.37
N PHE A 279 0.20 -11.34 -16.35
CA PHE A 279 1.15 -11.38 -17.48
C PHE A 279 1.81 -12.76 -17.62
N CYS A 280 2.20 -13.40 -16.53
CA CYS A 280 2.76 -14.76 -16.57
C CYS A 280 1.75 -15.77 -17.13
N ASN A 281 0.49 -15.66 -16.74
CA ASN A 281 -0.57 -16.55 -17.24
C ASN A 281 -0.95 -16.26 -18.69
N ALA A 282 -0.89 -15.01 -19.14
CA ALA A 282 -1.05 -14.63 -20.54
C ALA A 282 0.05 -15.23 -21.42
N ALA A 283 1.31 -15.17 -20.95
CA ALA A 283 2.44 -15.80 -21.62
C ALA A 283 2.29 -17.33 -21.70
N ARG A 284 1.88 -17.97 -20.59
CA ARG A 284 1.60 -19.41 -20.55
C ARG A 284 0.54 -19.83 -21.56
N ALA A 285 -0.56 -19.07 -21.65
CA ALA A 285 -1.64 -19.34 -22.62
C ALA A 285 -1.15 -19.30 -24.07
N ASN A 286 -0.16 -18.46 -24.36
CA ASN A 286 0.47 -18.32 -25.67
C ASN A 286 1.72 -19.20 -25.85
N LYS A 287 2.10 -19.99 -24.85
CA LYS A 287 3.31 -20.81 -24.84
C LYS A 287 4.61 -20.01 -25.02
N ILE A 288 4.62 -18.76 -24.52
CA ILE A 288 5.78 -17.88 -24.56
C ILE A 288 6.56 -18.03 -23.25
N PRO A 289 7.89 -18.24 -23.27
CA PRO A 289 8.70 -18.28 -22.07
C PRO A 289 8.75 -16.93 -21.37
N VAL A 290 8.79 -16.97 -20.02
CA VAL A 290 8.89 -15.77 -19.17
C VAL A 290 10.29 -15.68 -18.61
N TYR A 291 10.87 -14.49 -18.65
CA TYR A 291 12.19 -14.16 -18.13
C TYR A 291 12.12 -13.06 -17.08
N GLY A 292 12.96 -13.15 -16.07
CA GLY A 292 13.10 -12.15 -15.02
C GLY A 292 14.49 -12.14 -14.42
N ASN A 293 14.84 -11.08 -13.73
CA ASN A 293 16.06 -11.07 -12.93
C ASN A 293 15.88 -11.84 -11.62
N SER A 294 16.97 -12.00 -10.85
CA SER A 294 16.94 -12.74 -9.58
C SER A 294 15.92 -12.20 -8.59
N TYR A 295 15.73 -10.88 -8.55
CA TYR A 295 14.74 -10.24 -7.68
C TYR A 295 13.29 -10.61 -8.05
N ILE A 296 12.92 -10.48 -9.33
CA ILE A 296 11.57 -10.85 -9.81
C ILE A 296 11.32 -12.33 -9.58
N ILE A 297 12.31 -13.19 -9.86
CA ILE A 297 12.17 -14.66 -9.66
C ILE A 297 11.94 -14.98 -8.18
N GLU A 298 12.74 -14.37 -7.28
CA GLU A 298 12.60 -14.62 -5.85
C GLU A 298 11.27 -14.06 -5.32
N MET A 299 10.87 -12.88 -5.76
CA MET A 299 9.59 -12.29 -5.37
C MET A 299 8.40 -13.14 -5.82
N LEU A 300 8.38 -13.58 -7.08
CA LEU A 300 7.34 -14.45 -7.59
C LEU A 300 7.31 -15.81 -6.88
N LYS A 301 8.47 -16.34 -6.49
CA LYS A 301 8.54 -17.54 -5.65
C LYS A 301 7.91 -17.31 -4.29
N VAL A 302 8.24 -16.22 -3.62
CA VAL A 302 7.65 -15.83 -2.32
C VAL A 302 6.12 -15.74 -2.43
N PHE A 303 5.61 -15.06 -3.45
CA PHE A 303 4.17 -14.98 -3.69
C PHE A 303 3.53 -16.35 -3.94
N SER A 304 4.14 -17.17 -4.79
CA SER A 304 3.63 -18.50 -5.11
C SER A 304 3.59 -19.43 -3.89
N ASP A 305 4.61 -19.37 -3.04
CA ASP A 305 4.68 -20.16 -1.80
C ASP A 305 3.58 -19.72 -0.80
N MET A 306 3.30 -18.42 -0.70
CA MET A 306 2.23 -17.90 0.16
C MET A 306 0.83 -18.18 -0.40
N ALA A 307 0.65 -18.09 -1.71
CA ALA A 307 -0.62 -18.32 -2.38
C ALA A 307 -0.96 -19.80 -2.56
N GLY A 308 -0.20 -20.72 -2.01
CA GLY A 308 -0.30 -22.18 -2.26
C GLY A 308 -1.70 -22.78 -2.09
N LYS A 309 -2.57 -22.17 -1.29
CA LYS A 309 -4.00 -22.52 -1.16
C LYS A 309 -4.85 -22.07 -2.35
N TYR A 310 -4.34 -21.17 -3.17
CA TYR A 310 -5.02 -20.54 -4.30
C TYR A 310 -4.31 -20.85 -5.63
N THR A 311 -3.57 -21.94 -5.70
CA THR A 311 -2.73 -22.33 -6.86
C THR A 311 -3.46 -22.33 -8.19
N GLY A 312 -4.78 -22.62 -8.21
CA GLY A 312 -5.59 -22.53 -9.44
C GLY A 312 -5.67 -21.10 -10.00
N LEU A 313 -5.69 -20.08 -9.13
CA LEU A 313 -5.74 -18.68 -9.49
C LEU A 313 -4.34 -18.10 -9.75
N TYR A 314 -3.41 -18.38 -8.85
CA TYR A 314 -2.04 -17.85 -8.82
C TYR A 314 -0.96 -18.83 -9.32
N GLY A 315 -1.35 -19.85 -10.05
CA GLY A 315 -0.39 -20.79 -10.64
C GLY A 315 0.49 -20.08 -11.67
N LEU A 316 1.81 -20.05 -11.44
CA LEU A 316 2.77 -19.42 -12.32
C LEU A 316 3.45 -20.42 -13.24
N PRO A 317 3.80 -20.07 -14.49
CA PRO A 317 4.72 -20.84 -15.29
C PRO A 317 6.13 -20.76 -14.70
N PRO A 318 7.05 -21.66 -15.08
CA PRO A 318 8.47 -21.51 -14.77
C PRO A 318 9.01 -20.18 -15.30
N ILE A 319 9.70 -19.42 -14.44
CA ILE A 319 10.34 -18.16 -14.79
C ILE A 319 11.83 -18.42 -14.98
N LYS A 320 12.37 -18.05 -16.14
CA LYS A 320 13.77 -18.23 -16.50
C LYS A 320 14.61 -17.02 -16.11
N GLY A 321 15.88 -17.25 -15.84
CA GLY A 321 16.82 -16.19 -15.54
C GLY A 321 17.23 -15.37 -16.78
N ILE A 322 17.61 -14.12 -16.57
CA ILE A 322 18.12 -13.26 -17.64
C ILE A 322 19.38 -13.85 -18.31
N ASP A 323 20.20 -14.61 -17.59
CA ASP A 323 21.35 -15.28 -18.20
C ASP A 323 20.97 -16.38 -19.18
N GLU A 324 19.85 -17.07 -18.95
CA GLU A 324 19.28 -17.99 -19.92
C GLU A 324 18.78 -17.26 -21.18
N LEU A 325 18.20 -16.07 -21.04
CA LEU A 325 17.82 -15.21 -22.16
C LEU A 325 19.03 -14.86 -23.03
N LYS A 326 20.16 -14.47 -22.39
CA LYS A 326 21.42 -14.18 -23.09
C LYS A 326 21.95 -15.33 -23.92
N GLN A 327 21.92 -16.53 -23.34
CA GLN A 327 22.45 -17.73 -23.97
C GLN A 327 21.55 -18.25 -25.08
N ALA A 328 20.22 -18.28 -24.83
CA ALA A 328 19.26 -18.86 -25.74
C ALA A 328 18.96 -17.98 -26.95
N ARG A 329 19.09 -16.63 -26.81
CA ARG A 329 18.65 -15.67 -27.83
C ARG A 329 17.32 -16.04 -28.49
N PRO A 330 16.25 -16.20 -27.67
CA PRO A 330 15.02 -16.81 -28.15
C PRO A 330 14.32 -15.90 -29.15
N LYS A 331 13.62 -16.50 -30.12
CA LYS A 331 12.74 -15.77 -31.03
C LYS A 331 11.46 -15.26 -30.34
N GLU A 332 11.16 -15.79 -29.18
CA GLU A 332 9.93 -15.53 -28.42
C GLU A 332 10.26 -15.43 -26.93
N GLY A 333 9.69 -14.46 -26.25
CA GLY A 333 9.83 -14.32 -24.80
C GLY A 333 9.20 -13.04 -24.28
N ILE A 334 8.71 -13.09 -23.07
CA ILE A 334 8.42 -11.86 -22.30
C ILE A 334 9.51 -11.68 -21.25
N VAL A 335 9.89 -10.42 -21.03
CA VAL A 335 10.86 -10.04 -20.00
C VAL A 335 10.15 -9.13 -19.01
N LEU A 336 10.04 -9.60 -17.76
CA LEU A 336 9.49 -8.81 -16.65
C LEU A 336 10.57 -7.86 -16.14
N LEU A 337 10.38 -6.57 -16.31
CA LEU A 337 11.37 -5.55 -15.94
C LEU A 337 11.18 -5.06 -14.49
N GLY A 338 9.96 -5.14 -13.96
CA GLY A 338 9.67 -4.72 -12.59
C GLY A 338 10.09 -3.27 -12.29
N SER A 339 10.25 -2.95 -11.01
CA SER A 339 10.70 -1.63 -10.53
C SER A 339 12.21 -1.39 -10.64
N LEU A 340 12.94 -2.20 -11.41
CA LEU A 340 14.39 -2.04 -11.61
C LEU A 340 14.78 -0.72 -12.27
N LEU A 341 13.86 -0.09 -12.96
CA LEU A 341 14.08 1.19 -13.65
C LEU A 341 14.27 2.36 -12.67
N ASN A 342 13.85 2.22 -11.40
CA ASN A 342 13.94 3.28 -10.38
C ASN A 342 15.26 3.27 -9.58
N ARG A 343 16.27 2.48 -9.97
CA ARG A 343 17.55 2.51 -9.28
C ARG A 343 18.37 3.71 -9.75
N LYS A 344 18.70 4.61 -8.82
CA LYS A 344 19.50 5.82 -9.03
C LYS A 344 20.86 5.60 -9.71
N ASN A 345 21.31 4.35 -9.86
CA ASN A 345 22.65 3.99 -10.36
C ASN A 345 22.63 3.17 -11.67
N GLU A 346 21.47 2.80 -12.22
CA GLU A 346 21.40 2.16 -13.54
C GLU A 346 20.62 3.06 -14.49
N ASP A 347 21.32 3.52 -15.51
CA ASP A 347 20.71 4.23 -16.64
C ASP A 347 19.65 3.30 -17.30
N ALA A 348 18.42 3.81 -17.42
CA ALA A 348 17.35 3.10 -18.12
C ALA A 348 17.75 2.70 -19.56
N TYR A 349 18.67 3.44 -20.16
CA TYR A 349 19.29 3.12 -21.44
C TYR A 349 20.13 1.83 -21.37
N SER A 350 20.88 1.62 -20.31
CA SER A 350 21.73 0.42 -20.19
C SER A 350 20.90 -0.86 -20.06
N LEU A 351 19.75 -0.79 -19.41
CA LEU A 351 18.81 -1.92 -19.32
C LEU A 351 18.13 -2.22 -20.65
N TYR A 352 17.66 -1.19 -21.36
CA TYR A 352 17.11 -1.36 -22.70
C TYR A 352 18.12 -1.96 -23.65
N ASP A 353 19.32 -1.37 -23.72
CA ASP A 353 20.39 -1.82 -24.61
C ASP A 353 20.85 -3.24 -24.27
N ARG A 354 20.92 -3.56 -22.97
CA ARG A 354 21.28 -4.89 -22.48
C ARG A 354 20.26 -5.94 -22.91
N TYR A 355 18.97 -5.68 -22.71
CA TYR A 355 17.92 -6.66 -23.00
C TYR A 355 17.52 -6.69 -24.49
N SER A 356 17.49 -5.56 -25.17
CA SER A 356 17.24 -5.51 -26.60
C SER A 356 18.34 -6.18 -27.41
N HIS A 357 19.59 -6.17 -26.89
CA HIS A 357 20.70 -6.89 -27.50
C HIS A 357 20.48 -8.41 -27.55
N TYR A 358 19.74 -8.97 -26.60
CA TYR A 358 19.37 -10.39 -26.57
C TYR A 358 18.20 -10.71 -27.51
N MET A 359 17.48 -9.71 -27.94
CA MET A 359 16.38 -9.80 -28.91
C MET A 359 16.70 -9.08 -30.24
N ARG A 360 17.99 -9.08 -30.64
CA ARG A 360 18.56 -8.18 -31.64
C ARG A 360 17.93 -8.23 -33.05
N ASP A 361 17.38 -9.36 -33.41
CA ASP A 361 16.81 -9.56 -34.76
C ASP A 361 15.34 -9.18 -34.84
N TYR A 362 14.74 -8.70 -33.75
CA TYR A 362 13.33 -8.41 -33.65
C TYR A 362 13.10 -7.07 -32.96
N LYS A 363 12.02 -6.37 -33.31
CA LYS A 363 11.58 -5.15 -32.64
C LYS A 363 10.67 -5.55 -31.46
N PRO A 364 11.16 -5.52 -30.21
CA PRO A 364 10.33 -5.87 -29.07
C PRO A 364 9.21 -4.85 -28.90
N HIS A 365 8.06 -5.32 -28.42
CA HIS A 365 6.95 -4.50 -27.96
C HIS A 365 7.09 -4.25 -26.47
N LEU A 366 6.36 -3.25 -25.98
CA LEU A 366 6.30 -2.93 -24.54
C LEU A 366 4.85 -3.00 -24.06
N ILE A 367 4.61 -3.75 -23.00
CA ILE A 367 3.43 -3.59 -22.18
C ILE A 367 3.81 -2.69 -21.00
N TYR A 368 3.14 -1.53 -20.90
CA TYR A 368 3.27 -0.62 -19.79
C TYR A 368 2.08 -0.80 -18.84
N SER A 369 2.34 -1.28 -17.64
CA SER A 369 1.34 -1.61 -16.62
C SER A 369 1.63 -0.89 -15.30
N MET A 370 1.80 0.41 -15.37
CA MET A 370 1.93 1.29 -14.22
C MET A 370 1.08 2.54 -14.45
N TRP A 371 0.93 3.32 -13.41
CA TRP A 371 0.20 4.58 -13.48
C TRP A 371 0.85 5.57 -14.48
N GLN A 372 0.05 6.11 -15.39
CA GLN A 372 0.57 6.99 -16.46
C GLN A 372 1.09 8.34 -15.96
N GLY A 373 0.75 8.75 -14.74
CA GLY A 373 1.30 9.95 -14.12
C GLY A 373 2.83 9.96 -14.03
N TYR A 374 3.47 8.78 -13.96
CA TYR A 374 4.94 8.67 -14.02
C TYR A 374 5.53 9.07 -15.37
N LEU A 375 4.72 9.12 -16.42
CA LEU A 375 5.14 9.48 -17.78
C LEU A 375 4.77 10.93 -18.16
N SER A 376 4.06 11.66 -17.29
CA SER A 376 3.53 13.00 -17.54
C SER A 376 4.43 14.06 -16.92
N PRO A 377 5.16 14.88 -17.73
CA PRO A 377 6.10 15.88 -17.21
C PRO A 377 5.49 16.91 -16.26
N GLU A 378 4.18 17.16 -16.38
CA GLU A 378 3.45 18.10 -15.54
C GLU A 378 3.12 17.52 -14.15
N HIS A 379 3.29 16.19 -13.99
CA HIS A 379 2.93 15.54 -12.74
C HIS A 379 4.13 15.50 -11.78
N PRO A 380 3.95 15.81 -10.48
CA PRO A 380 5.04 15.78 -9.49
C PRO A 380 5.78 14.45 -9.37
N ALA A 381 5.11 13.34 -9.69
CA ALA A 381 5.71 11.99 -9.68
C ALA A 381 6.37 11.60 -11.01
N TYR A 382 6.56 12.54 -11.94
CA TYR A 382 7.21 12.28 -13.23
C TYR A 382 8.58 11.63 -13.06
N ASP A 383 8.79 10.54 -13.79
CA ASP A 383 10.06 9.83 -13.86
C ASP A 383 10.62 9.95 -15.30
N GLU A 384 11.60 10.84 -15.48
CA GLU A 384 12.21 11.12 -16.78
C GLU A 384 12.89 9.87 -17.36
N GLY A 385 13.54 9.06 -16.52
CA GLY A 385 14.21 7.84 -16.96
C GLY A 385 13.21 6.82 -17.51
N LEU A 386 12.12 6.60 -16.78
CA LEU A 386 11.04 5.71 -17.20
C LEU A 386 10.35 6.23 -18.45
N ALA A 387 10.01 7.51 -18.53
CA ALA A 387 9.38 8.13 -19.68
C ALA A 387 10.26 8.02 -20.93
N THR A 388 11.55 8.26 -20.79
CA THR A 388 12.55 8.12 -21.88
C THR A 388 12.65 6.68 -22.34
N PHE A 389 12.65 5.71 -21.43
CA PHE A 389 12.63 4.29 -21.78
C PHE A 389 11.39 3.92 -22.58
N VAL A 390 10.19 4.28 -22.08
CA VAL A 390 8.91 3.99 -22.74
C VAL A 390 8.84 4.64 -24.14
N LYS A 391 9.30 5.88 -24.27
CA LYS A 391 9.31 6.64 -25.52
C LYS A 391 10.11 5.94 -26.64
N ARG A 392 11.13 5.13 -26.31
CA ARG A 392 11.92 4.39 -27.30
C ARG A 392 11.11 3.36 -28.10
N PHE A 393 10.02 2.86 -27.52
CA PHE A 393 9.18 1.87 -28.19
C PHE A 393 8.17 2.52 -29.17
N GLY A 394 7.95 3.85 -29.10
CA GLY A 394 7.07 4.56 -29.99
C GLY A 394 5.66 3.93 -30.05
N SER A 395 5.20 3.57 -31.24
CA SER A 395 3.90 2.92 -31.46
C SER A 395 3.84 1.45 -31.01
N SER A 396 4.95 0.88 -30.56
CA SER A 396 5.01 -0.50 -30.06
C SER A 396 4.68 -0.62 -28.56
N VAL A 397 4.18 0.46 -27.92
CA VAL A 397 3.71 0.46 -26.54
C VAL A 397 2.24 0.11 -26.48
N LYS A 398 1.89 -0.86 -25.65
CA LYS A 398 0.51 -1.18 -25.25
C LYS A 398 0.34 -0.86 -23.76
N TYR A 399 -0.62 0.00 -23.45
CA TYR A 399 -0.99 0.31 -22.06
C TYR A 399 -2.04 -0.69 -21.59
N ILE A 400 -1.70 -1.47 -20.55
CA ILE A 400 -2.60 -2.46 -19.93
C ILE A 400 -2.35 -2.38 -18.43
N HIS A 401 -3.26 -1.76 -17.66
CA HIS A 401 -3.06 -1.52 -16.22
C HIS A 401 -4.39 -1.58 -15.48
N SER A 402 -4.41 -2.25 -14.32
CA SER A 402 -5.51 -2.18 -13.36
C SER A 402 -5.18 -1.17 -12.25
N ALA A 403 -6.20 -0.46 -11.77
CA ALA A 403 -6.00 0.49 -10.68
C ALA A 403 -5.58 -0.24 -9.39
N GLY A 404 -4.72 0.40 -8.58
CA GLY A 404 -4.33 -0.09 -7.26
C GLY A 404 -5.34 0.26 -6.15
N HIS A 405 -6.30 1.16 -6.42
CA HIS A 405 -7.22 1.72 -5.44
C HIS A 405 -8.66 1.67 -5.92
N ALA A 406 -9.61 1.78 -4.98
CA ALA A 406 -11.04 1.76 -5.22
C ALA A 406 -11.49 2.99 -6.01
N ASP A 407 -12.33 2.79 -7.01
CA ASP A 407 -13.05 3.88 -7.67
C ASP A 407 -14.21 4.39 -6.81
N LYS A 408 -14.84 5.47 -7.27
CA LYS A 408 -15.95 6.10 -6.54
C LYS A 408 -17.14 5.18 -6.35
N ALA A 409 -17.42 4.28 -7.29
CA ALA A 409 -18.53 3.35 -7.22
C ALA A 409 -18.25 2.23 -6.19
N ALA A 410 -17.05 1.66 -6.22
CA ALA A 410 -16.63 0.66 -5.25
C ALA A 410 -16.56 1.25 -3.82
N LEU A 411 -16.06 2.49 -3.69
CA LEU A 411 -16.02 3.20 -2.42
C LEU A 411 -17.44 3.47 -1.88
N ALA A 412 -18.34 3.94 -2.72
CA ALA A 412 -19.73 4.19 -2.35
C ALA A 412 -20.40 2.91 -1.86
N LYS A 413 -20.29 1.81 -2.63
CA LYS A 413 -20.83 0.50 -2.25
C LYS A 413 -20.24 0.02 -0.92
N PHE A 414 -18.93 0.15 -0.73
CA PHE A 414 -18.27 -0.28 0.50
C PHE A 414 -18.79 0.50 1.73
N ILE A 415 -18.97 1.83 1.61
CA ILE A 415 -19.55 2.65 2.68
C ILE A 415 -20.97 2.16 3.04
N GLU A 416 -21.81 1.88 2.05
CA GLU A 416 -23.18 1.40 2.28
C GLU A 416 -23.21 -0.01 2.89
N ASP A 417 -22.35 -0.91 2.45
CA ASP A 417 -22.26 -2.28 2.97
C ASP A 417 -21.72 -2.31 4.42
N VAL A 418 -20.75 -1.45 4.76
CA VAL A 418 -20.23 -1.30 6.13
C VAL A 418 -21.26 -0.66 7.04
N ALA A 419 -22.11 0.21 6.50
CA ALA A 419 -23.17 0.91 7.21
C ALA A 419 -22.71 1.56 8.53
N PRO A 420 -21.74 2.48 8.51
CA PRO A 420 -21.25 3.13 9.71
C PRO A 420 -22.37 3.88 10.42
N ARG A 421 -22.34 3.90 11.79
CA ARG A 421 -23.44 4.47 12.58
C ARG A 421 -23.26 5.94 12.93
N LYS A 422 -22.01 6.42 13.00
CA LYS A 422 -21.74 7.77 13.53
C LYS A 422 -20.94 8.63 12.54
N TYR A 423 -19.78 8.15 12.07
CA TYR A 423 -18.87 9.00 11.30
C TYR A 423 -18.15 8.25 10.18
N ILE A 424 -17.86 9.01 9.11
CA ILE A 424 -16.99 8.60 8.00
C ILE A 424 -15.87 9.61 7.91
N VAL A 425 -14.63 9.15 7.97
CA VAL A 425 -13.42 9.97 7.91
C VAL A 425 -12.62 9.57 6.68
N PRO A 426 -12.58 10.42 5.66
CA PRO A 426 -11.74 10.19 4.50
C PRO A 426 -10.25 10.29 4.85
N LEU A 427 -9.48 9.31 4.38
CA LEU A 427 -8.03 9.25 4.50
C LEU A 427 -7.39 9.04 3.11
N HIS A 428 -6.07 9.22 3.04
CA HIS A 428 -5.29 8.91 1.84
C HIS A 428 -5.88 9.56 0.58
N THR A 429 -6.28 10.84 0.67
CA THR A 429 -6.99 11.54 -0.40
C THR A 429 -6.62 13.02 -0.49
N LYS A 430 -6.61 13.55 -1.72
CA LYS A 430 -6.52 15.00 -1.98
C LYS A 430 -7.89 15.67 -2.11
N ASN A 431 -8.99 14.89 -2.06
CA ASN A 431 -10.35 15.40 -2.21
C ASN A 431 -11.30 14.75 -1.20
N ALA A 432 -11.04 14.95 0.08
CA ALA A 432 -11.89 14.46 1.15
C ALA A 432 -13.34 15.02 1.05
N ALA A 433 -13.50 16.30 0.65
CA ALA A 433 -14.81 16.91 0.47
C ALA A 433 -15.66 16.22 -0.61
N GLY A 434 -15.02 15.57 -1.59
CA GLY A 434 -15.70 14.81 -2.64
C GLY A 434 -16.51 13.62 -2.13
N PHE A 435 -16.27 13.13 -0.90
CA PHE A 435 -17.07 12.07 -0.29
C PHE A 435 -18.55 12.46 -0.14
N LYS A 436 -18.85 13.74 0.09
CA LYS A 436 -20.22 14.25 0.13
C LYS A 436 -20.95 14.22 -1.22
N ALA A 437 -20.19 14.04 -2.32
CA ALA A 437 -20.72 13.91 -3.67
C ALA A 437 -20.77 12.46 -4.17
N LEU A 438 -20.37 11.48 -3.35
CA LEU A 438 -20.53 10.07 -3.70
C LEU A 438 -22.00 9.68 -3.85
N PRO A 439 -22.31 8.70 -4.72
CA PRO A 439 -23.69 8.20 -4.89
C PRO A 439 -24.09 7.25 -3.74
N ILE A 440 -24.13 7.77 -2.52
CA ILE A 440 -24.53 7.09 -1.29
C ILE A 440 -25.78 7.78 -0.69
N GLU A 441 -26.47 7.09 0.22
CA GLU A 441 -27.60 7.66 0.94
C GLU A 441 -27.18 8.95 1.69
N ASP A 442 -28.09 9.94 1.77
CA ASP A 442 -27.77 11.26 2.36
C ASP A 442 -27.36 11.16 3.84
N LYS A 443 -27.90 10.18 4.58
CA LYS A 443 -27.46 9.92 5.96
C LYS A 443 -25.95 9.69 6.09
N TYR A 444 -25.31 9.01 5.12
CA TYR A 444 -23.87 8.79 5.13
C TYR A 444 -23.08 10.03 4.73
N LYS A 445 -23.63 10.89 3.83
CA LYS A 445 -23.01 12.16 3.48
C LYS A 445 -22.94 13.12 4.69
N GLU A 446 -23.95 13.08 5.54
CA GLU A 446 -24.01 13.87 6.78
C GLU A 446 -23.00 13.38 7.83
N MET A 447 -22.64 12.09 7.81
CA MET A 447 -21.63 11.48 8.69
C MET A 447 -20.18 11.83 8.29
N VAL A 448 -19.96 12.39 7.10
CA VAL A 448 -18.60 12.71 6.61
C VAL A 448 -18.04 13.90 7.36
N ILE A 449 -16.96 13.67 8.11
CA ILE A 449 -16.16 14.70 8.76
C ILE A 449 -14.84 14.87 8.01
N LEU A 450 -14.33 16.10 7.98
CA LEU A 450 -13.18 16.49 7.16
C LEU A 450 -12.07 17.07 8.05
N PRO A 451 -11.29 16.25 8.72
CA PRO A 451 -10.18 16.71 9.53
C PRO A 451 -9.02 17.22 8.71
N ASP A 452 -8.16 17.99 9.36
CA ASP A 452 -6.83 18.34 8.88
C ASP A 452 -5.77 17.37 9.42
N ASP A 453 -4.59 17.36 8.78
CA ASP A 453 -3.44 16.62 9.30
C ASP A 453 -3.01 17.20 10.65
N GLY A 454 -2.93 16.34 11.64
CA GLY A 454 -2.67 16.69 13.04
C GLY A 454 -3.91 16.89 13.90
N ASP A 455 -5.10 16.87 13.31
CA ASP A 455 -6.35 16.97 14.08
C ASP A 455 -6.58 15.72 14.94
N ARG A 456 -7.09 15.98 16.13
CA ARG A 456 -7.50 14.98 17.10
C ARG A 456 -9.01 15.05 17.31
N ILE A 457 -9.68 13.95 17.05
CA ILE A 457 -11.13 13.88 17.07
C ILE A 457 -11.55 12.95 18.21
N GLY A 458 -12.37 13.46 19.13
CA GLY A 458 -12.95 12.68 20.23
C GLY A 458 -14.37 12.22 19.88
N PHE A 459 -14.67 10.96 20.16
CA PHE A 459 -15.99 10.34 19.96
C PHE A 459 -16.48 9.78 21.30
N ARG A 460 -17.73 10.15 21.67
CA ARG A 460 -18.41 9.67 22.88
C ARG A 460 -19.56 8.75 22.55
#